data_f4146fdbc28ffd0c356bac1397d60770
#
_entry.id   f4146fdbc28ffd0c356bac1397d60770
#
_cell.length_a   1.000
_cell.length_b   1.000
_cell.length_c   1.000
_cell.angle_alpha   90.00
_cell.angle_beta   90.00
_cell.angle_gamma   90.00
#
_symmetry.space_group_name_H-M   'P 1'
#
loop_
_entity.id
_entity.type
_entity.pdbx_description
1 polymer ?
#
loop_
_entity_poly.entity_id
_entity_poly.type
_entity_poly.pdbx_seq_one_letter_code
_entity_poly.pdbx_strand_id
1 'polypeptide(L)'
;MTEILVVANRTLGGEKLIALARSRAQAVQDVSFRLVVPQSKPTAGLVIYDEAVRESAQIRVDLALTRAAQEGMRASGEVGDPDPFLATMDAIALRRPDEIIISTHPATQSGWLRRDLIERIHNASGLPVEHVVTDLDREGLPFGVTLVIASKTSSGEELIERLRVKAAEDERPRLFIAVVPLQDGSGDAPREARARLAAMLDKLQGAGLLASGMTGDPDPYTAAVNALELFRVDEVVISTLPNQRSGWLRSNLIGRVQHATSAKVEHVVVDVDDASAGIASTAA
;
A
#
# COMPACT_ATOMS: atom_id res chain seq x y z
N MET A 1 30.38 2.99 3.24
CA MET A 1 28.90 2.90 3.27
C MET A 1 28.50 1.83 2.27
N THR A 2 27.93 0.74 2.73
CA THR A 2 27.46 -0.38 1.88
C THR A 2 26.02 -0.12 1.46
N GLU A 3 25.71 -0.23 0.16
CA GLU A 3 24.36 -0.10 -0.34
C GLU A 3 23.82 -1.46 -0.81
N ILE A 4 22.67 -1.84 -0.29
CA ILE A 4 21.95 -3.06 -0.68
C ILE A 4 20.70 -2.65 -1.47
N LEU A 5 20.60 -3.11 -2.72
CA LEU A 5 19.40 -2.94 -3.53
C LEU A 5 18.41 -4.06 -3.23
N VAL A 6 17.20 -3.70 -2.80
CA VAL A 6 16.13 -4.67 -2.52
C VAL A 6 15.05 -4.55 -3.60
N VAL A 7 14.87 -5.61 -4.37
CA VAL A 7 13.83 -5.70 -5.41
C VAL A 7 12.71 -6.61 -4.92
N ALA A 8 11.56 -6.04 -4.63
CA ALA A 8 10.41 -6.77 -4.12
C ALA A 8 9.12 -6.04 -4.49
N ASN A 9 7.99 -6.75 -4.48
CA ASN A 9 6.68 -6.13 -4.65
C ASN A 9 5.73 -6.60 -3.54
N ARG A 10 4.82 -7.52 -3.79
CA ARG A 10 3.87 -8.04 -2.79
C ARG A 10 4.56 -8.72 -1.61
N THR A 11 5.78 -9.19 -1.77
CA THR A 11 6.58 -9.87 -0.74
C THR A 11 7.40 -8.91 0.15
N LEU A 12 7.31 -7.59 -0.08
CA LEU A 12 8.14 -6.58 0.59
C LEU A 12 7.94 -6.57 2.12
N GLY A 13 6.75 -6.91 2.61
CA GLY A 13 6.44 -7.01 4.04
C GLY A 13 6.70 -8.38 4.67
N GLY A 14 7.23 -9.36 3.92
CA GLY A 14 7.43 -10.72 4.43
C GLY A 14 8.53 -10.82 5.48
N GLU A 15 8.29 -11.61 6.54
CA GLU A 15 9.20 -11.74 7.69
C GLU A 15 10.61 -12.18 7.29
N LYS A 16 10.77 -13.07 6.33
CA LYS A 16 12.09 -13.53 5.88
C LYS A 16 12.91 -12.40 5.26
N LEU A 17 12.28 -11.54 4.47
CA LEU A 17 12.97 -10.39 3.89
C LEU A 17 13.36 -9.38 4.96
N ILE A 18 12.45 -9.11 5.90
CA ILE A 18 12.70 -8.21 7.03
C ILE A 18 13.83 -8.76 7.91
N ALA A 19 13.80 -10.05 8.24
CA ALA A 19 14.84 -10.70 9.03
C ALA A 19 16.21 -10.67 8.34
N LEU A 20 16.26 -10.88 7.03
CA LEU A 20 17.50 -10.75 6.27
C LEU A 20 18.02 -9.31 6.28
N ALA A 21 17.18 -8.32 6.04
CA ALA A 21 17.57 -6.91 6.10
C ALA A 21 18.10 -6.53 7.49
N ARG A 22 17.44 -6.98 8.54
CA ARG A 22 17.88 -6.80 9.93
C ARG A 22 19.24 -7.46 10.20
N SER A 23 19.45 -8.68 9.72
CA SER A 23 20.73 -9.38 9.83
C SER A 23 21.86 -8.62 9.12
N ARG A 24 21.60 -8.08 7.92
CA ARG A 24 22.57 -7.25 7.20
C ARG A 24 22.88 -5.95 7.95
N ALA A 25 21.85 -5.30 8.51
CA ALA A 25 22.02 -4.07 9.31
C ALA A 25 22.88 -4.29 10.57
N GLN A 26 22.82 -5.48 11.15
CA GLN A 26 23.63 -5.84 12.32
C GLN A 26 25.08 -6.26 11.95
N ALA A 27 25.24 -6.92 10.81
CA ALA A 27 26.53 -7.47 10.39
C ALA A 27 27.46 -6.42 9.75
N VAL A 28 26.90 -5.39 9.12
CA VAL A 28 27.66 -4.40 8.35
C VAL A 28 27.47 -3.02 8.95
N GLN A 29 28.57 -2.40 9.39
CA GLN A 29 28.55 -0.99 9.78
C GLN A 29 28.24 -0.11 8.56
N ASP A 30 27.38 0.89 8.74
CA ASP A 30 27.05 1.88 7.74
C ASP A 30 26.42 1.29 6.48
N VAL A 31 25.41 0.41 6.65
CA VAL A 31 24.57 -0.13 5.57
C VAL A 31 23.36 0.75 5.30
N SER A 32 22.98 0.87 4.05
CA SER A 32 21.71 1.48 3.60
C SER A 32 21.01 0.56 2.61
N PHE A 33 19.67 0.59 2.66
CA PHE A 33 18.81 -0.18 1.76
C PHE A 33 18.15 0.75 0.75
N ARG A 34 18.17 0.36 -0.51
CA ARG A 34 17.40 1.02 -1.55
C ARG A 34 16.36 0.05 -2.10
N LEU A 35 15.09 0.38 -1.89
CA LEU A 35 13.96 -0.43 -2.30
C LEU A 35 13.54 -0.06 -3.72
N VAL A 36 13.36 -1.03 -4.59
CA VAL A 36 12.74 -0.87 -5.90
C VAL A 36 11.52 -1.77 -5.96
N VAL A 37 10.36 -1.15 -6.14
CA VAL A 37 9.08 -1.85 -6.20
C VAL A 37 8.55 -1.77 -7.63
N PRO A 38 8.75 -2.83 -8.45
CA PRO A 38 8.19 -2.88 -9.80
C PRO A 38 6.67 -2.77 -9.77
N GLN A 39 6.09 -2.02 -10.69
CA GLN A 39 4.65 -1.96 -10.84
C GLN A 39 4.11 -3.33 -11.25
N SER A 40 3.00 -3.78 -10.64
CA SER A 40 2.36 -5.05 -10.99
C SER A 40 0.87 -4.87 -11.13
N LYS A 41 0.36 -5.16 -12.32
CA LYS A 41 -1.10 -5.26 -12.52
C LYS A 41 -1.60 -6.55 -11.87
N PRO A 42 -2.74 -6.54 -11.17
CA PRO A 42 -3.41 -7.75 -10.75
C PRO A 42 -3.77 -8.61 -11.96
N THR A 43 -3.80 -9.92 -11.78
CA THR A 43 -4.18 -10.88 -12.83
C THR A 43 -5.69 -11.06 -12.94
N ALA A 44 -6.41 -10.68 -11.92
CA ALA A 44 -7.87 -10.73 -11.83
C ALA A 44 -8.39 -9.39 -11.31
N GLY A 45 -9.69 -9.15 -11.45
CA GLY A 45 -10.35 -7.95 -10.96
C GLY A 45 -11.03 -7.13 -12.06
N LEU A 46 -11.58 -6.01 -11.66
CA LEU A 46 -12.21 -5.02 -12.52
C LEU A 46 -11.16 -4.19 -13.26
N VAL A 47 -11.59 -3.23 -14.06
CA VAL A 47 -10.66 -2.33 -14.77
C VAL A 47 -9.85 -1.54 -13.74
N ILE A 48 -8.52 -1.73 -13.77
CA ILE A 48 -7.60 -1.01 -12.90
C ILE A 48 -6.76 -0.06 -13.76
N TYR A 49 -6.83 1.22 -13.43
CA TYR A 49 -6.09 2.26 -14.12
C TYR A 49 -4.59 2.17 -13.82
N ASP A 50 -3.74 2.52 -14.76
CA ASP A 50 -2.28 2.50 -14.61
C ASP A 50 -1.82 3.37 -13.42
N GLU A 51 -2.53 4.47 -13.15
CA GLU A 51 -2.27 5.32 -11.98
C GLU A 51 -2.49 4.55 -10.66
N ALA A 52 -3.57 3.80 -10.53
CA ALA A 52 -3.84 2.99 -9.33
C ALA A 52 -2.77 1.89 -9.13
N VAL A 53 -2.26 1.32 -10.21
CA VAL A 53 -1.15 0.35 -10.16
C VAL A 53 0.12 1.00 -9.62
N ARG A 54 0.43 2.22 -10.10
CA ARG A 54 1.58 2.99 -9.61
C ARG A 54 1.41 3.42 -8.16
N GLU A 55 0.25 3.97 -7.79
CA GLU A 55 -0.07 4.35 -6.42
C GLU A 55 0.02 3.16 -5.48
N SER A 56 -0.44 1.97 -5.88
CA SER A 56 -0.33 0.76 -5.07
C SER A 56 1.12 0.32 -4.83
N ALA A 57 2.00 0.51 -5.81
CA ALA A 57 3.43 0.26 -5.63
C ALA A 57 4.06 1.31 -4.71
N GLN A 58 3.65 2.59 -4.82
CA GLN A 58 4.09 3.66 -3.94
C GLN A 58 3.68 3.41 -2.48
N ILE A 59 2.45 2.97 -2.23
CA ILE A 59 2.00 2.57 -0.89
C ILE A 59 2.92 1.51 -0.28
N ARG A 60 3.35 0.53 -1.05
CA ARG A 60 4.29 -0.49 -0.56
C ARG A 60 5.66 0.09 -0.21
N VAL A 61 6.16 1.02 -1.04
CA VAL A 61 7.39 1.78 -0.74
C VAL A 61 7.23 2.52 0.57
N ASP A 62 6.19 3.34 0.73
CA ASP A 62 5.97 4.19 1.90
C ASP A 62 5.88 3.37 3.20
N LEU A 63 5.10 2.28 3.17
CA LEU A 63 4.94 1.40 4.31
C LEU A 63 6.25 0.68 4.67
N ALA A 64 7.02 0.25 3.68
CA ALA A 64 8.31 -0.39 3.90
C ALA A 64 9.35 0.59 4.45
N LEU A 65 9.39 1.82 3.98
CA LEU A 65 10.27 2.87 4.50
C LEU A 65 9.91 3.24 5.93
N THR A 66 8.61 3.37 6.23
CA THR A 66 8.14 3.62 7.58
C THR A 66 8.56 2.49 8.52
N ARG A 67 8.41 1.23 8.09
CA ARG A 67 8.83 0.07 8.86
C ARG A 67 10.35 0.04 9.07
N ALA A 68 11.13 0.28 8.03
CA ALA A 68 12.59 0.36 8.13
C ALA A 68 13.04 1.42 9.14
N ALA A 69 12.41 2.61 9.12
CA ALA A 69 12.69 3.68 10.05
C ALA A 69 12.38 3.30 11.51
N GLN A 70 11.27 2.59 11.77
CA GLN A 70 10.93 2.08 13.10
C GLN A 70 11.97 1.08 13.64
N GLU A 71 12.62 0.33 12.76
CA GLU A 71 13.68 -0.61 13.10
C GLU A 71 15.08 0.03 13.09
N GLY A 72 15.16 1.34 12.92
CA GLY A 72 16.42 2.08 12.88
C GLY A 72 17.29 1.82 11.65
N MET A 73 16.70 1.24 10.59
CA MET A 73 17.38 0.98 9.32
C MET A 73 17.30 2.21 8.40
N ARG A 74 18.42 2.54 7.77
CA ARG A 74 18.45 3.59 6.72
C ARG A 74 17.96 2.99 5.42
N ALA A 75 16.86 3.53 4.90
CA ALA A 75 16.28 3.08 3.66
C ALA A 75 15.80 4.25 2.81
N SER A 76 15.86 4.07 1.50
CA SER A 76 15.19 4.88 0.48
C SER A 76 14.43 3.95 -0.46
N GLY A 77 13.49 4.47 -1.24
CA GLY A 77 12.72 3.60 -2.12
C GLY A 77 12.07 4.35 -3.27
N GLU A 78 11.80 3.61 -4.33
CA GLU A 78 11.18 4.12 -5.55
C GLU A 78 10.30 3.07 -6.22
N VAL A 79 9.34 3.53 -6.98
CA VAL A 79 8.53 2.69 -7.86
C VAL A 79 9.28 2.49 -9.17
N GLY A 80 9.53 1.22 -9.54
CA GLY A 80 10.25 0.85 -10.76
C GLY A 80 9.34 0.53 -11.94
N ASP A 81 10.00 0.22 -13.08
CA ASP A 81 9.34 -0.26 -14.30
C ASP A 81 8.47 -1.51 -14.01
N PRO A 82 7.38 -1.73 -14.75
CA PRO A 82 6.58 -2.96 -14.63
C PRO A 82 7.37 -4.25 -14.89
N ASP A 83 8.41 -4.22 -15.73
CA ASP A 83 9.35 -5.34 -15.87
C ASP A 83 10.39 -5.28 -14.73
N PRO A 84 10.42 -6.28 -13.82
CA PRO A 84 11.32 -6.28 -12.68
C PRO A 84 12.80 -6.33 -13.08
N PHE A 85 13.13 -6.86 -14.26
CA PHE A 85 14.49 -6.82 -14.78
C PHE A 85 14.90 -5.39 -15.16
N LEU A 86 14.05 -4.68 -15.93
CA LEU A 86 14.30 -3.28 -16.29
C LEU A 86 14.35 -2.40 -15.04
N ALA A 87 13.38 -2.53 -14.12
CA ALA A 87 13.39 -1.80 -12.86
C ALA A 87 14.71 -1.97 -12.08
N THR A 88 15.24 -3.19 -12.05
CA THR A 88 16.50 -3.48 -11.37
C THR A 88 17.69 -2.86 -12.11
N MET A 89 17.74 -2.97 -13.43
CA MET A 89 18.85 -2.43 -14.22
C MET A 89 18.87 -0.91 -14.21
N ASP A 90 17.72 -0.26 -14.26
CA ASP A 90 17.59 1.20 -14.13
C ASP A 90 18.10 1.70 -12.76
N ALA A 91 17.72 1.00 -11.70
CA ALA A 91 18.20 1.31 -10.37
C ALA A 91 19.72 1.14 -10.24
N ILE A 92 20.31 0.10 -10.84
CA ILE A 92 21.77 -0.11 -10.87
C ILE A 92 22.45 0.99 -11.68
N ALA A 93 21.89 1.39 -12.83
CA ALA A 93 22.43 2.44 -13.68
C ALA A 93 22.42 3.81 -12.96
N LEU A 94 21.39 4.09 -12.16
CA LEU A 94 21.32 5.31 -11.37
C LEU A 94 22.41 5.36 -10.30
N ARG A 95 22.60 4.25 -9.58
CA ARG A 95 23.65 4.09 -8.57
C ARG A 95 23.93 2.61 -8.36
N ARG A 96 25.18 2.20 -8.58
CA ARG A 96 25.60 0.80 -8.46
C ARG A 96 25.61 0.37 -6.98
N PRO A 97 24.81 -0.63 -6.58
CA PRO A 97 24.84 -1.18 -5.23
C PRO A 97 26.00 -2.18 -5.05
N ASP A 98 26.27 -2.57 -3.80
CA ASP A 98 27.25 -3.61 -3.48
C ASP A 98 26.65 -5.02 -3.55
N GLU A 99 25.35 -5.15 -3.24
CA GLU A 99 24.60 -6.42 -3.22
C GLU A 99 23.16 -6.17 -3.67
N ILE A 100 22.53 -7.19 -4.24
CA ILE A 100 21.12 -7.19 -4.62
C ILE A 100 20.39 -8.29 -3.85
N ILE A 101 19.28 -7.95 -3.22
CA ILE A 101 18.32 -8.89 -2.62
C ILE A 101 17.06 -8.89 -3.46
N ILE A 102 16.63 -10.05 -3.94
CA ILE A 102 15.38 -10.18 -4.70
C ILE A 102 14.41 -11.04 -3.88
N SER A 103 13.25 -10.49 -3.55
CA SER A 103 12.20 -11.23 -2.85
C SER A 103 11.07 -11.60 -3.79
N THR A 104 10.72 -12.89 -3.82
CA THR A 104 9.64 -13.43 -4.67
C THR A 104 8.68 -14.30 -3.86
N HIS A 105 7.48 -14.50 -4.40
CA HIS A 105 6.63 -15.62 -4.00
C HIS A 105 7.26 -16.97 -4.39
N PRO A 106 6.79 -18.11 -3.83
CA PRO A 106 7.19 -19.44 -4.30
C PRO A 106 7.03 -19.61 -5.81
N ALA A 107 7.83 -20.49 -6.42
CA ALA A 107 7.88 -20.70 -7.87
C ALA A 107 6.50 -20.99 -8.50
N THR A 108 5.60 -21.64 -7.78
CA THR A 108 4.23 -21.91 -8.21
C THR A 108 3.38 -20.65 -8.42
N GLN A 109 3.72 -19.56 -7.72
CA GLN A 109 2.99 -18.29 -7.73
C GLN A 109 3.77 -17.16 -8.41
N SER A 110 5.10 -17.29 -8.51
CA SER A 110 5.97 -16.20 -9.00
C SER A 110 6.10 -16.19 -10.53
N GLY A 111 5.53 -15.18 -11.16
CA GLY A 111 5.79 -14.89 -12.57
C GLY A 111 7.26 -14.46 -12.85
N TRP A 112 7.97 -13.96 -11.85
CA TRP A 112 9.37 -13.55 -11.96
C TRP A 112 10.31 -14.74 -12.09
N LEU A 113 10.08 -15.80 -11.29
CA LEU A 113 10.90 -17.02 -11.34
C LEU A 113 10.71 -17.79 -12.64
N ARG A 114 9.53 -17.73 -13.25
CA ARG A 114 9.28 -18.36 -14.57
C ARG A 114 10.06 -17.71 -15.71
N ARG A 115 10.65 -16.55 -15.51
CA ARG A 115 11.43 -15.79 -16.50
C ARG A 115 12.92 -15.72 -16.15
N ASP A 116 13.40 -16.62 -15.28
CA ASP A 116 14.80 -16.71 -14.84
C ASP A 116 15.38 -15.36 -14.38
N LEU A 117 14.55 -14.54 -13.73
CA LEU A 117 14.88 -13.18 -13.33
C LEU A 117 16.19 -13.10 -12.53
N ILE A 118 16.38 -14.02 -11.60
CA ILE A 118 17.53 -14.03 -10.69
C ILE A 118 18.83 -14.19 -11.49
N GLU A 119 18.88 -15.19 -12.37
CA GLU A 119 20.04 -15.47 -13.19
C GLU A 119 20.31 -14.33 -14.19
N ARG A 120 19.27 -13.79 -14.83
CA ARG A 120 19.38 -12.66 -15.74
C ARG A 120 19.98 -11.43 -15.07
N ILE A 121 19.53 -11.09 -13.86
CA ILE A 121 20.05 -9.95 -13.11
C ILE A 121 21.49 -10.21 -12.69
N HIS A 122 21.82 -11.40 -12.19
CA HIS A 122 23.19 -11.76 -11.83
C HIS A 122 24.14 -11.61 -13.03
N ASN A 123 23.78 -12.20 -14.16
CA ASN A 123 24.62 -12.18 -15.38
C ASN A 123 24.78 -10.76 -15.95
N ALA A 124 23.72 -9.94 -15.93
CA ALA A 124 23.76 -8.58 -16.47
C ALA A 124 24.49 -7.59 -15.55
N SER A 125 24.37 -7.73 -14.24
CA SER A 125 24.96 -6.81 -13.26
C SER A 125 26.38 -7.18 -12.85
N GLY A 126 26.71 -8.48 -12.84
CA GLY A 126 27.94 -9.02 -12.24
C GLY A 126 28.01 -8.82 -10.72
N LEU A 127 26.88 -8.54 -10.06
CA LEU A 127 26.80 -8.31 -8.63
C LEU A 127 26.36 -9.56 -7.87
N PRO A 128 26.69 -9.69 -6.57
CA PRO A 128 26.08 -10.69 -5.71
C PRO A 128 24.56 -10.52 -5.67
N VAL A 129 23.81 -11.60 -5.90
CA VAL A 129 22.35 -11.60 -5.84
C VAL A 129 21.90 -12.65 -4.84
N GLU A 130 21.23 -12.21 -3.78
CA GLU A 130 20.58 -13.10 -2.83
C GLU A 130 19.09 -13.19 -3.13
N HIS A 131 18.55 -14.40 -3.17
CA HIS A 131 17.15 -14.66 -3.45
C HIS A 131 16.42 -15.12 -2.20
N VAL A 132 15.35 -14.40 -1.84
CA VAL A 132 14.49 -14.71 -0.70
C VAL A 132 13.12 -15.15 -1.22
N VAL A 133 12.70 -16.35 -0.85
CA VAL A 133 11.35 -16.84 -1.16
C VAL A 133 10.45 -16.60 0.04
N THR A 134 9.41 -15.80 -0.16
CA THR A 134 8.42 -15.41 0.85
C THR A 134 7.05 -15.99 0.47
N ASP A 135 6.54 -16.89 1.30
CA ASP A 135 5.21 -17.48 1.13
C ASP A 135 4.21 -16.79 2.08
N LEU A 136 3.65 -15.67 1.63
CA LEU A 136 2.72 -14.89 2.46
C LEU A 136 1.42 -15.64 2.79
N ASP A 137 1.02 -16.62 1.98
CA ASP A 137 -0.19 -17.41 2.25
C ASP A 137 0.02 -18.34 3.43
N ARG A 138 1.24 -18.83 3.60
CA ARG A 138 1.63 -19.72 4.68
C ARG A 138 2.14 -18.98 5.92
N GLU A 139 2.94 -17.94 5.70
CA GLU A 139 3.67 -17.24 6.77
C GLU A 139 2.85 -16.05 7.32
N GLY A 140 1.93 -15.49 6.52
CA GLY A 140 1.22 -14.25 6.85
C GLY A 140 2.12 -13.02 6.75
N LEU A 141 1.62 -11.90 7.24
CA LEU A 141 2.37 -10.66 7.44
C LEU A 141 2.64 -10.47 8.93
N PRO A 142 3.81 -9.93 9.33
CA PRO A 142 4.11 -9.63 10.72
C PRO A 142 3.34 -8.42 11.27
N PHE A 143 2.39 -7.90 10.51
CA PHE A 143 1.54 -6.76 10.82
C PHE A 143 0.13 -6.98 10.27
N GLY A 144 -0.86 -6.33 10.89
CA GLY A 144 -2.23 -6.30 10.38
C GLY A 144 -2.38 -5.25 9.28
N VAL A 145 -3.26 -5.51 8.30
CA VAL A 145 -3.60 -4.56 7.23
C VAL A 145 -5.08 -4.27 7.25
N THR A 146 -5.44 -3.01 7.45
CA THR A 146 -6.82 -2.53 7.37
C THR A 146 -7.00 -1.65 6.15
N LEU A 147 -7.89 -2.05 5.24
CA LEU A 147 -8.34 -1.22 4.12
C LEU A 147 -9.43 -0.26 4.60
N VAL A 148 -9.27 1.03 4.34
CA VAL A 148 -10.22 2.06 4.75
C VAL A 148 -10.83 2.72 3.53
N ILE A 149 -12.12 2.50 3.29
CA ILE A 149 -12.86 3.12 2.19
C ILE A 149 -13.65 4.31 2.74
N ALA A 150 -13.25 5.52 2.37
CA ALA A 150 -13.90 6.74 2.81
C ALA A 150 -13.86 7.80 1.71
N SER A 151 -14.83 8.71 1.70
CA SER A 151 -14.86 9.85 0.77
C SER A 151 -15.17 11.15 1.54
N LYS A 152 -16.40 11.58 1.61
CA LYS A 152 -16.81 12.79 2.37
C LYS A 152 -16.54 12.68 3.88
N THR A 153 -16.41 11.47 4.38
CA THR A 153 -16.15 11.14 5.80
C THR A 153 -14.67 10.89 6.09
N SER A 154 -13.78 11.08 5.11
CA SER A 154 -12.37 10.72 5.20
C SER A 154 -11.59 11.44 6.30
N SER A 155 -12.07 12.59 6.75
CA SER A 155 -11.45 13.39 7.82
C SER A 155 -12.31 13.47 9.09
N GLY A 156 -13.35 12.64 9.24
CA GLY A 156 -14.22 12.63 10.40
C GLY A 156 -13.53 12.08 11.66
N GLU A 157 -13.77 12.73 12.80
CA GLU A 157 -13.13 12.35 14.06
C GLU A 157 -13.52 10.93 14.51
N GLU A 158 -14.77 10.52 14.30
CA GLU A 158 -15.26 9.19 14.65
C GLU A 158 -14.52 8.09 13.89
N LEU A 159 -14.18 8.35 12.62
CA LEU A 159 -13.37 7.42 11.84
C LEU A 159 -11.95 7.33 12.39
N ILE A 160 -11.30 8.48 12.62
CA ILE A 160 -9.93 8.52 13.13
C ILE A 160 -9.82 7.81 14.48
N GLU A 161 -10.75 8.12 15.39
CA GLU A 161 -10.77 7.48 16.72
C GLU A 161 -11.02 5.97 16.62
N ARG A 162 -11.94 5.53 15.76
CA ARG A 162 -12.15 4.09 15.55
C ARG A 162 -10.89 3.38 15.04
N LEU A 163 -10.13 4.02 14.13
CA LEU A 163 -8.88 3.46 13.62
C LEU A 163 -7.77 3.45 14.69
N ARG A 164 -7.73 4.44 15.59
CA ARG A 164 -6.83 4.44 16.77
C ARG A 164 -7.13 3.28 17.70
N VAL A 165 -8.39 3.05 18.02
CA VAL A 165 -8.82 1.91 18.84
C VAL A 165 -8.37 0.60 18.18
N LYS A 166 -8.58 0.44 16.87
CA LYS A 166 -8.15 -0.75 16.14
C LYS A 166 -6.64 -0.96 16.17
N ALA A 167 -5.86 0.10 16.08
CA ALA A 167 -4.41 0.00 16.16
C ALA A 167 -3.94 -0.48 17.55
N ALA A 168 -4.70 -0.15 18.60
CA ALA A 168 -4.42 -0.55 19.98
C ALA A 168 -4.95 -1.96 20.34
N GLU A 169 -5.94 -2.48 19.60
CA GLU A 169 -6.53 -3.81 19.82
C GLU A 169 -5.61 -4.96 19.36
N ASP A 170 -4.68 -4.71 18.43
CA ASP A 170 -3.78 -5.74 17.88
C ASP A 170 -2.38 -5.61 18.53
N GLU A 171 -1.82 -6.72 18.99
CA GLU A 171 -0.43 -6.76 19.49
C GLU A 171 0.59 -6.50 18.39
N ARG A 172 0.21 -6.76 17.13
CA ARG A 172 1.03 -6.50 15.95
C ARG A 172 0.83 -5.06 15.46
N PRO A 173 1.86 -4.42 14.92
CA PRO A 173 1.69 -3.15 14.22
C PRO A 173 0.57 -3.26 13.17
N ARG A 174 -0.28 -2.23 13.06
CA ARG A 174 -1.36 -2.19 12.08
C ARG A 174 -1.13 -1.10 11.04
N LEU A 175 -1.22 -1.47 9.78
CA LEU A 175 -1.11 -0.57 8.64
C LEU A 175 -2.51 -0.23 8.11
N PHE A 176 -2.75 1.03 7.81
CA PHE A 176 -4.00 1.50 7.24
C PHE A 176 -3.77 1.92 5.78
N ILE A 177 -4.52 1.32 4.87
CA ILE A 177 -4.51 1.68 3.46
C ILE A 177 -5.80 2.42 3.16
N ALA A 178 -5.71 3.74 3.00
CA ALA A 178 -6.85 4.58 2.68
C ALA A 178 -7.15 4.53 1.17
N VAL A 179 -8.42 4.35 0.82
CA VAL A 179 -8.90 4.47 -0.56
C VAL A 179 -10.01 5.51 -0.59
N VAL A 180 -9.79 6.57 -1.36
CA VAL A 180 -10.75 7.63 -1.57
C VAL A 180 -11.31 7.53 -3.00
N PRO A 181 -12.53 7.02 -3.19
CA PRO A 181 -13.15 6.96 -4.50
C PRO A 181 -13.31 8.35 -5.13
N LEU A 182 -13.04 8.44 -6.43
CA LEU A 182 -13.34 9.63 -7.22
C LEU A 182 -14.84 9.94 -7.12
N GLN A 183 -15.22 11.20 -7.19
CA GLN A 183 -16.64 11.56 -7.31
C GLN A 183 -16.98 11.78 -8.79
N ASP A 184 -18.13 11.24 -9.23
CA ASP A 184 -18.60 11.42 -10.59
C ASP A 184 -18.88 12.90 -10.92
N GLY A 185 -18.56 13.30 -12.13
CA GLY A 185 -19.23 14.39 -12.83
C GLY A 185 -18.49 15.73 -12.94
N SER A 186 -17.32 15.92 -12.36
CA SER A 186 -16.52 17.14 -12.57
C SER A 186 -15.11 16.84 -13.07
N GLY A 187 -14.57 17.69 -13.96
CA GLY A 187 -13.16 17.61 -14.38
C GLY A 187 -12.17 17.77 -13.23
N ASP A 188 -12.62 18.26 -12.08
CA ASP A 188 -11.83 18.45 -10.84
C ASP A 188 -11.87 17.23 -9.90
N ALA A 189 -12.67 16.23 -10.17
CA ALA A 189 -12.86 15.05 -9.30
C ALA A 189 -11.53 14.37 -8.86
N PRO A 190 -10.53 14.17 -9.72
CA PRO A 190 -9.24 13.61 -9.29
C PRO A 190 -8.49 14.52 -8.32
N ARG A 191 -8.51 15.82 -8.53
CA ARG A 191 -7.86 16.80 -7.64
C ARG A 191 -8.51 16.83 -6.27
N GLU A 192 -9.84 16.82 -6.22
CA GLU A 192 -10.61 16.79 -4.97
C GLU A 192 -10.41 15.49 -4.20
N ALA A 193 -10.38 14.33 -4.88
CA ALA A 193 -10.13 13.05 -4.23
C ALA A 193 -8.72 12.99 -3.64
N ARG A 194 -7.70 13.49 -4.36
CA ARG A 194 -6.33 13.58 -3.84
C ARG A 194 -6.24 14.52 -2.64
N ALA A 195 -6.94 15.66 -2.67
CA ALA A 195 -6.96 16.59 -1.52
C ALA A 195 -7.61 15.95 -0.28
N ARG A 196 -8.71 15.19 -0.46
CA ARG A 196 -9.34 14.44 0.63
C ARG A 196 -8.42 13.34 1.16
N LEU A 197 -7.75 12.62 0.27
CA LEU A 197 -6.77 11.59 0.64
C LEU A 197 -5.63 12.19 1.45
N ALA A 198 -5.03 13.28 0.98
CA ALA A 198 -3.95 13.97 1.69
C ALA A 198 -4.39 14.40 3.10
N ALA A 199 -5.55 15.06 3.22
CA ALA A 199 -6.09 15.48 4.51
C ALA A 199 -6.38 14.29 5.45
N MET A 200 -6.83 13.16 4.91
CA MET A 200 -7.03 11.93 5.68
C MET A 200 -5.71 11.37 6.20
N LEU A 201 -4.70 11.27 5.32
CA LEU A 201 -3.38 10.74 5.67
C LEU A 201 -2.69 11.63 6.72
N ASP A 202 -2.78 12.96 6.58
CA ASP A 202 -2.24 13.91 7.56
C ASP A 202 -2.86 13.68 8.96
N LYS A 203 -4.17 13.47 9.04
CA LYS A 203 -4.86 13.17 10.30
C LYS A 203 -4.45 11.82 10.88
N LEU A 204 -4.39 10.77 10.06
CA LEU A 204 -3.99 9.44 10.51
C LEU A 204 -2.55 9.44 11.02
N GLN A 205 -1.64 10.04 10.28
CA GLN A 205 -0.22 10.14 10.65
C GLN A 205 -0.04 11.04 11.88
N GLY A 206 -0.77 12.16 11.96
CA GLY A 206 -0.80 13.02 13.14
C GLY A 206 -1.35 12.33 14.40
N ALA A 207 -2.19 11.32 14.22
CA ALA A 207 -2.67 10.43 15.29
C ALA A 207 -1.69 9.28 15.63
N GLY A 208 -0.50 9.25 14.99
CA GLY A 208 0.51 8.21 15.19
C GLY A 208 0.22 6.89 14.48
N LEU A 209 -0.73 6.87 13.54
CA LEU A 209 -1.09 5.67 12.80
C LEU A 209 -0.20 5.51 11.55
N LEU A 210 0.16 4.26 11.26
CA LEU A 210 0.90 3.92 10.05
C LEU A 210 -0.08 3.87 8.88
N ALA A 211 -0.08 4.89 8.05
CA ALA A 211 -1.04 5.03 6.96
C ALA A 211 -0.39 5.49 5.66
N SER A 212 -0.86 4.92 4.57
CA SER A 212 -0.67 5.39 3.20
C SER A 212 -1.98 5.19 2.43
N GLY A 213 -2.09 5.64 1.18
CA GLY A 213 -3.36 5.50 0.48
C GLY A 213 -3.30 5.86 -0.99
N MET A 214 -4.45 5.68 -1.64
CA MET A 214 -4.64 5.92 -3.06
C MET A 214 -6.03 6.46 -3.36
N THR A 215 -6.17 7.08 -4.52
CA THR A 215 -7.50 7.34 -5.08
C THR A 215 -8.05 6.07 -5.73
N GLY A 216 -9.37 5.92 -5.77
CA GLY A 216 -10.04 4.74 -6.31
C GLY A 216 -11.04 5.07 -7.41
N ASP A 217 -11.59 4.02 -8.04
CA ASP A 217 -12.65 4.11 -9.01
C ASP A 217 -13.83 4.97 -8.49
N PRO A 218 -14.55 5.69 -9.35
CA PRO A 218 -15.77 6.43 -8.95
C PRO A 218 -16.83 5.56 -8.27
N ASP A 219 -17.02 4.31 -8.72
CA ASP A 219 -17.86 3.36 -7.98
C ASP A 219 -17.09 2.83 -6.75
N PRO A 220 -17.56 3.10 -5.52
CA PRO A 220 -16.87 2.70 -4.30
C PRO A 220 -16.72 1.18 -4.13
N TYR A 221 -17.61 0.39 -4.72
CA TYR A 221 -17.47 -1.05 -4.74
C TYR A 221 -16.29 -1.50 -5.61
N THR A 222 -16.20 -0.94 -6.81
CA THR A 222 -15.08 -1.18 -7.73
C THR A 222 -13.76 -0.74 -7.09
N ALA A 223 -13.75 0.43 -6.44
CA ALA A 223 -12.57 0.90 -5.71
C ALA A 223 -12.14 -0.07 -4.59
N ALA A 224 -13.10 -0.60 -3.83
CA ALA A 224 -12.83 -1.57 -2.77
C ALA A 224 -12.28 -2.89 -3.34
N VAL A 225 -12.92 -3.45 -4.37
CA VAL A 225 -12.50 -4.73 -4.98
C VAL A 225 -11.12 -4.61 -5.62
N ASN A 226 -10.85 -3.53 -6.34
CA ASN A 226 -9.54 -3.28 -6.92
C ASN A 226 -8.45 -3.19 -5.85
N ALA A 227 -8.72 -2.55 -4.71
CA ALA A 227 -7.78 -2.49 -3.60
C ALA A 227 -7.56 -3.86 -2.95
N LEU A 228 -8.60 -4.67 -2.81
CA LEU A 228 -8.49 -6.06 -2.31
C LEU A 228 -7.65 -6.96 -3.23
N GLU A 229 -7.66 -6.72 -4.55
CA GLU A 229 -6.78 -7.41 -5.50
C GLU A 229 -5.32 -6.93 -5.41
N LEU A 230 -5.11 -5.66 -5.07
CA LEU A 230 -3.77 -5.08 -4.95
C LEU A 230 -3.09 -5.42 -3.63
N PHE A 231 -3.83 -5.53 -2.54
CA PHE A 231 -3.31 -5.69 -1.19
C PHE A 231 -3.87 -6.93 -0.49
N ARG A 232 -3.05 -7.57 0.33
CA ARG A 232 -3.52 -8.55 1.30
C ARG A 232 -4.11 -7.79 2.49
N VAL A 233 -5.38 -7.98 2.77
CA VAL A 233 -6.16 -7.22 3.74
C VAL A 233 -6.77 -8.17 4.78
N ASP A 234 -6.59 -7.87 6.07
CA ASP A 234 -7.20 -8.62 7.18
C ASP A 234 -8.59 -8.06 7.53
N GLU A 235 -8.79 -6.75 7.32
CA GLU A 235 -10.02 -6.07 7.68
C GLU A 235 -10.31 -4.91 6.73
N VAL A 236 -11.59 -4.67 6.47
CA VAL A 236 -12.08 -3.53 5.70
C VAL A 236 -12.94 -2.64 6.60
N VAL A 237 -12.65 -1.35 6.63
CA VAL A 237 -13.48 -0.34 7.28
C VAL A 237 -14.11 0.54 6.20
N ILE A 238 -15.43 0.60 6.18
CA ILE A 238 -16.18 1.47 5.26
C ILE A 238 -16.80 2.60 6.07
N SER A 239 -16.41 3.84 5.75
CA SER A 239 -16.93 5.02 6.42
C SER A 239 -17.98 5.72 5.56
N THR A 240 -19.15 6.00 6.14
CA THR A 240 -20.26 6.66 5.45
C THR A 240 -20.89 7.76 6.27
N LEU A 241 -21.55 8.69 5.59
CA LEU A 241 -22.51 9.60 6.22
C LEU A 241 -23.72 8.83 6.77
N PRO A 242 -24.49 9.41 7.73
CA PRO A 242 -25.70 8.77 8.24
C PRO A 242 -26.74 8.50 7.12
N ASN A 243 -27.46 7.41 7.30
CA ASN A 243 -28.53 6.82 6.47
C ASN A 243 -28.94 7.54 5.18
N GLN A 244 -29.73 8.62 5.28
CA GLN A 244 -30.33 9.28 4.09
C GLN A 244 -29.31 10.13 3.29
N ARG A 245 -28.21 10.53 3.90
CA ARG A 245 -27.13 11.31 3.24
C ARG A 245 -26.17 10.44 2.44
N SER A 246 -26.12 9.12 2.72
CA SER A 246 -25.17 8.21 2.07
C SER A 246 -25.76 7.50 0.86
N GLY A 247 -25.24 7.83 -0.33
CA GLY A 247 -25.51 7.07 -1.55
C GLY A 247 -25.00 5.62 -1.48
N TRP A 248 -23.90 5.39 -0.75
CA TRP A 248 -23.26 4.10 -0.58
C TRP A 248 -24.15 3.10 0.20
N LEU A 249 -24.86 3.59 1.23
CA LEU A 249 -25.82 2.77 1.97
C LEU A 249 -27.02 2.38 1.10
N ARG A 250 -27.49 3.29 0.24
CA ARG A 250 -28.57 3.00 -0.71
C ARG A 250 -28.18 1.95 -1.75
N SER A 251 -26.92 1.90 -2.16
CA SER A 251 -26.39 0.90 -3.11
C SER A 251 -25.96 -0.42 -2.45
N ASN A 252 -26.23 -0.60 -1.16
CA ASN A 252 -25.82 -1.77 -0.37
C ASN A 252 -24.31 -2.08 -0.48
N LEU A 253 -23.48 -1.04 -0.50
CA LEU A 253 -22.02 -1.19 -0.61
C LEU A 253 -21.45 -2.18 0.40
N ILE A 254 -21.86 -2.05 1.66
CA ILE A 254 -21.33 -2.88 2.76
C ILE A 254 -21.57 -4.36 2.48
N GLY A 255 -22.83 -4.74 2.19
CA GLY A 255 -23.18 -6.14 1.87
C GLY A 255 -22.44 -6.67 0.63
N ARG A 256 -22.30 -5.85 -0.42
CA ARG A 256 -21.55 -6.21 -1.62
C ARG A 256 -20.07 -6.49 -1.31
N VAL A 257 -19.43 -5.63 -0.54
CA VAL A 257 -18.01 -5.82 -0.14
C VAL A 257 -17.86 -7.04 0.76
N GLN A 258 -18.77 -7.26 1.71
CA GLN A 258 -18.77 -8.47 2.56
C GLN A 258 -18.81 -9.77 1.76
N HIS A 259 -19.52 -9.79 0.63
CA HIS A 259 -19.58 -10.96 -0.26
C HIS A 259 -18.33 -11.10 -1.16
N ALA A 260 -17.58 -10.02 -1.35
CA ALA A 260 -16.41 -10.02 -2.23
C ALA A 260 -15.10 -10.39 -1.51
N THR A 261 -15.09 -10.45 -0.17
CA THR A 261 -13.88 -10.74 0.60
C THR A 261 -14.16 -11.65 1.80
N SER A 262 -13.16 -12.41 2.22
CA SER A 262 -13.16 -13.13 3.50
C SER A 262 -12.68 -12.26 4.68
N ALA A 263 -12.16 -11.05 4.41
CA ALA A 263 -11.76 -10.11 5.45
C ALA A 263 -12.99 -9.61 6.23
N LYS A 264 -12.79 -9.31 7.51
CA LYS A 264 -13.83 -8.71 8.32
C LYS A 264 -14.20 -7.33 7.78
N VAL A 265 -15.48 -7.05 7.59
CA VAL A 265 -15.95 -5.74 7.14
C VAL A 265 -16.69 -5.02 8.27
N GLU A 266 -16.20 -3.86 8.62
CA GLU A 266 -16.80 -2.97 9.63
C GLU A 266 -17.32 -1.69 8.97
N HIS A 267 -18.45 -1.22 9.48
CA HIS A 267 -19.08 0.02 9.04
C HIS A 267 -18.98 1.09 10.14
N VAL A 268 -18.43 2.25 9.77
CA VAL A 268 -18.35 3.43 10.65
C VAL A 268 -19.22 4.55 10.08
N VAL A 269 -20.14 5.04 10.89
CA VAL A 269 -20.97 6.20 10.53
C VAL A 269 -20.30 7.45 11.08
N VAL A 270 -20.12 8.43 10.21
CA VAL A 270 -19.51 9.73 10.57
C VAL A 270 -20.51 10.83 10.24
N ASP A 271 -20.86 11.63 11.22
CA ASP A 271 -21.69 12.83 11.00
C ASP A 271 -20.78 14.05 10.79
N VAL A 272 -20.62 14.44 9.54
CA VAL A 272 -19.84 15.63 9.17
C VAL A 272 -20.81 16.80 9.12
N ASP A 273 -20.68 17.76 10.03
CA ASP A 273 -21.40 19.02 9.96
C ASP A 273 -21.06 19.74 8.64
N ASP A 274 -22.05 20.23 7.92
CA ASP A 274 -21.94 20.91 6.62
C ASP A 274 -20.97 22.13 6.62
N ALA A 275 -20.53 22.58 7.78
CA ALA A 275 -19.59 23.68 7.96
C ALA A 275 -18.15 23.37 7.47
N SER A 276 -17.76 22.11 7.40
CA SER A 276 -16.41 21.71 6.93
C SER A 276 -16.33 21.40 5.44
N ALA A 277 -17.47 21.31 4.75
CA ALA A 277 -17.54 21.08 3.30
C ALA A 277 -17.38 22.38 2.47
N GLY A 278 -17.36 23.56 3.10
CA GLY A 278 -17.45 24.88 2.48
C GLY A 278 -16.15 25.65 2.29
N ILE A 279 -14.98 25.14 2.68
CA ILE A 279 -13.73 25.94 2.65
C ILE A 279 -12.97 25.85 1.31
N ALA A 280 -13.50 25.20 0.31
CA ALA A 280 -12.84 25.11 -1.02
C ALA A 280 -13.40 26.06 -2.09
N SER A 281 -14.30 26.99 -1.76
CA SER A 281 -14.95 27.85 -2.78
C SER A 281 -14.87 29.36 -2.53
N THR A 282 -13.80 29.87 -1.89
CA THR A 282 -13.63 31.32 -1.83
C THR A 282 -12.15 31.70 -1.93
N ALA A 283 -11.60 31.64 -3.14
CA ALA A 283 -10.49 32.48 -3.58
C ALA A 283 -10.68 32.76 -5.08
N ALA A 284 -11.29 33.89 -5.36
CA ALA A 284 -11.35 34.51 -6.68
C ALA A 284 -9.95 35.01 -7.09
#